data_ddb3622382a4f0216716afdfe6051b25
#
_entry.id   ddb3622382a4f0216716afdfe6051b25
#
_cell.length_a   1.000
_cell.length_b   1.000
_cell.length_c   1.000
_cell.angle_alpha   90.00
_cell.angle_beta   90.00
_cell.angle_gamma   90.00
#
_symmetry.space_group_name_H-M   'P 1'
#
loop_
_entity.id
_entity.type
_entity.pdbx_description
1 polymer ?
#
loop_
_entity_poly.entity_id
_entity_poly.type
_entity_poly.pdbx_seq_one_letter_code
_entity_poly.pdbx_strand_id
1 'polypeptide(L)'
;AASDVYKRQDIIRLAERRGNSMKRLNEPNMITLFVGIFLGIILGSIPLAIPGMSSSMKLGLAGGPLVVAILIGRFGYKMKLVTYTSTSASLMLREIGICLFLASVGISAGGTFAETVFSGDGLLWVLWGFLITIIPLLIIGSIARGYYKINYFTLIGLIAGSNTDPPALAYANKTTSTDAPAVAYSTVYPLTMFLRVLTAQLLILLFC
;
A
#
# COMPACT_ATOMS: atom_id res chain seq x y z
N ALA A 1 -14.85 -8.68 -46.04
CA ALA A 1 -14.12 -9.94 -45.73
C ALA A 1 -12.64 -9.86 -46.14
N ALA A 2 -12.29 -9.60 -47.44
CA ALA A 2 -10.89 -9.55 -47.89
C ALA A 2 -10.10 -8.37 -47.28
N SER A 3 -10.73 -7.20 -47.12
CA SER A 3 -10.09 -6.01 -46.50
C SER A 3 -9.76 -6.17 -45.02
N ASP A 4 -10.55 -6.97 -44.30
CA ASP A 4 -10.34 -7.17 -42.87
C ASP A 4 -9.21 -8.19 -42.61
N VAL A 5 -9.03 -9.17 -43.52
CA VAL A 5 -7.92 -10.13 -43.50
C VAL A 5 -6.60 -9.38 -43.80
N TYR A 6 -6.56 -8.44 -44.75
CA TYR A 6 -5.39 -7.65 -45.06
C TYR A 6 -5.00 -6.74 -43.89
N LYS A 7 -5.95 -6.05 -43.29
CA LYS A 7 -5.70 -5.22 -42.10
C LYS A 7 -5.16 -6.05 -40.91
N ARG A 8 -5.67 -7.27 -40.71
CA ARG A 8 -5.17 -8.17 -39.67
C ARG A 8 -3.73 -8.61 -39.93
N GLN A 9 -3.38 -8.93 -41.18
CA GLN A 9 -2.02 -9.30 -41.55
C GLN A 9 -1.04 -8.14 -41.39
N ASP A 10 -1.44 -6.92 -41.74
CA ASP A 10 -0.60 -5.74 -41.54
C ASP A 10 -0.39 -5.41 -40.05
N ILE A 11 -1.39 -5.59 -39.22
CA ILE A 11 -1.26 -5.43 -37.77
C ILE A 11 -0.30 -6.50 -37.21
N ILE A 12 -0.38 -7.75 -37.66
CA ILE A 12 0.53 -8.82 -37.24
C ILE A 12 1.97 -8.52 -37.68
N ARG A 13 2.19 -8.09 -38.93
CA ARG A 13 3.51 -7.70 -39.42
C ARG A 13 4.10 -6.49 -38.71
N LEU A 14 3.27 -5.50 -38.35
CA LEU A 14 3.68 -4.36 -37.55
C LEU A 14 4.03 -4.76 -36.09
N ALA A 15 3.27 -5.70 -35.53
CA ALA A 15 3.55 -6.26 -34.20
C ALA A 15 4.86 -7.07 -34.19
N GLU A 16 5.16 -7.82 -35.25
CA GLU A 16 6.42 -8.55 -35.42
C GLU A 16 7.62 -7.60 -35.59
N ARG A 17 7.48 -6.54 -36.38
CA ARG A 17 8.55 -5.53 -36.61
C ARG A 17 8.85 -4.67 -35.38
N ARG A 18 7.85 -4.37 -34.55
CA ARG A 18 8.01 -3.58 -33.31
C ARG A 18 8.29 -4.40 -32.07
N GLY A 19 8.48 -5.72 -32.21
CA GLY A 19 8.52 -6.66 -31.10
C GLY A 19 7.14 -6.81 -30.49
N ASN A 20 6.77 -8.04 -30.15
CA ASN A 20 5.44 -8.40 -29.63
C ASN A 20 5.20 -7.70 -28.27
N SER A 21 4.76 -6.44 -28.30
CA SER A 21 4.55 -5.61 -27.11
C SER A 21 3.54 -6.22 -26.15
N MET A 22 2.56 -7.00 -26.66
CA MET A 22 1.59 -7.73 -25.85
C MET A 22 2.24 -8.84 -25.03
N LYS A 23 3.23 -9.54 -25.57
CA LYS A 23 3.97 -10.58 -24.83
C LYS A 23 4.83 -9.96 -23.74
N ARG A 24 5.48 -8.84 -24.01
CA ARG A 24 6.24 -8.07 -23.01
C ARG A 24 5.36 -7.45 -21.93
N LEU A 25 4.11 -7.12 -22.23
CA LEU A 25 3.16 -6.59 -21.26
C LEU A 25 2.63 -7.68 -20.29
N ASN A 26 2.69 -8.94 -20.67
CA ASN A 26 2.29 -10.05 -19.80
C ASN A 26 3.41 -10.59 -18.91
N GLU A 27 4.67 -10.23 -19.16
CA GLU A 27 5.81 -10.65 -18.33
C GLU A 27 6.06 -9.58 -17.26
N PRO A 28 5.88 -9.87 -15.96
CA PRO A 28 6.14 -8.92 -14.90
C PRO A 28 7.64 -8.61 -14.84
N ASN A 29 7.98 -7.33 -14.85
CA ASN A 29 9.36 -6.90 -14.73
C ASN A 29 9.82 -6.93 -13.26
N MET A 30 10.29 -8.10 -12.82
CA MET A 30 10.77 -8.30 -11.46
C MET A 30 12.00 -7.45 -11.14
N ILE A 31 12.85 -7.15 -12.13
CA ILE A 31 14.06 -6.35 -11.92
C ILE A 31 13.71 -4.96 -11.42
N THR A 32 12.77 -4.28 -12.08
CA THR A 32 12.32 -2.93 -11.68
C THR A 32 11.72 -2.94 -10.27
N LEU A 33 10.97 -3.99 -9.93
CA LEU A 33 10.38 -4.16 -8.62
C LEU A 33 11.44 -4.29 -7.52
N PHE A 34 12.42 -5.20 -7.70
CA PHE A 34 13.47 -5.40 -6.71
C PHE A 34 14.43 -4.21 -6.60
N VAL A 35 14.75 -3.55 -7.71
CA VAL A 35 15.51 -2.29 -7.71
C VAL A 35 14.75 -1.21 -6.95
N GLY A 36 13.44 -1.11 -7.15
CA GLY A 36 12.58 -0.18 -6.41
C GLY A 36 12.58 -0.45 -4.89
N ILE A 37 12.47 -1.71 -4.49
CA ILE A 37 12.53 -2.12 -3.07
C ILE A 37 13.92 -1.79 -2.49
N PHE A 38 14.99 -2.14 -3.17
CA PHE A 38 16.36 -1.89 -2.73
C PHE A 38 16.65 -0.40 -2.53
N LEU A 39 16.31 0.44 -3.52
CA LEU A 39 16.42 1.90 -3.40
C LEU A 39 15.53 2.45 -2.28
N GLY A 40 14.36 1.86 -2.09
CA GLY A 40 13.45 2.21 -1.01
C GLY A 40 14.02 1.93 0.38
N ILE A 41 14.64 0.78 0.57
CA ILE A 41 15.31 0.41 1.82
C ILE A 41 16.46 1.38 2.10
N ILE A 42 17.28 1.71 1.10
CA ILE A 42 18.34 2.70 1.25
C ILE A 42 17.77 4.05 1.67
N LEU A 43 16.76 4.56 0.94
CA LEU A 43 16.13 5.85 1.25
C LEU A 43 15.50 5.85 2.65
N GLY A 44 14.84 4.75 3.02
CA GLY A 44 14.20 4.60 4.34
C GLY A 44 15.20 4.53 5.51
N SER A 45 16.43 4.10 5.24
CA SER A 45 17.49 3.96 6.23
C SER A 45 18.29 5.25 6.44
N ILE A 46 18.19 6.22 5.53
CA ILE A 46 18.91 7.50 5.64
C ILE A 46 18.34 8.30 6.82
N PRO A 47 19.18 8.66 7.80
CA PRO A 47 18.75 9.54 8.88
C PRO A 47 18.59 10.97 8.35
N LEU A 48 17.38 11.50 8.44
CA LEU A 48 17.09 12.91 8.14
C LEU A 48 17.41 13.75 9.37
N ALA A 49 18.55 14.41 9.37
CA ALA A 49 18.91 15.35 10.42
C ALA A 49 18.16 16.67 10.19
N ILE A 50 17.19 16.96 11.05
CA ILE A 50 16.49 18.25 11.04
C ILE A 50 17.17 19.15 12.07
N PRO A 51 17.65 20.35 11.67
CA PRO A 51 18.27 21.28 12.61
C PRO A 51 17.30 21.62 13.77
N GLY A 52 17.77 21.42 15.02
CA GLY A 52 16.96 21.68 16.23
C GLY A 52 16.35 20.42 16.86
N MET A 53 16.55 19.24 16.28
CA MET A 53 16.08 17.98 16.86
C MET A 53 17.24 17.16 17.43
N SER A 54 17.05 16.62 18.64
CA SER A 54 18.04 15.78 19.32
C SER A 54 18.14 14.36 18.75
N SER A 55 17.15 13.91 17.99
CA SER A 55 17.15 12.59 17.34
C SER A 55 16.94 12.71 15.82
N SER A 56 17.65 11.84 15.04
CA SER A 56 17.48 11.78 13.59
C SER A 56 16.20 11.05 13.23
N MET A 57 15.34 11.66 12.43
CA MET A 57 14.16 11.02 11.87
C MET A 57 14.56 10.11 10.68
N LYS A 58 13.94 8.94 10.58
CA LYS A 58 14.11 8.02 9.44
C LYS A 58 12.74 7.74 8.82
N LEU A 59 12.65 7.67 7.50
CA LEU A 59 11.42 7.24 6.81
C LEU A 59 11.04 5.78 7.13
N GLY A 60 12.02 5.00 7.60
CA GLY A 60 11.85 3.61 7.97
C GLY A 60 11.69 2.67 6.76
N LEU A 61 11.67 1.37 7.06
CA LEU A 61 11.59 0.31 6.05
C LEU A 61 10.25 0.26 5.30
N ALA A 62 9.21 0.89 5.83
CA ALA A 62 7.92 0.98 5.15
C ALA A 62 7.78 2.26 4.32
N GLY A 63 8.21 3.41 4.85
CA GLY A 63 8.07 4.70 4.18
C GLY A 63 9.01 4.87 2.99
N GLY A 64 10.25 4.39 3.09
CA GLY A 64 11.24 4.48 2.02
C GLY A 64 10.79 3.82 0.72
N PRO A 65 10.46 2.51 0.71
CA PRO A 65 9.96 1.83 -0.49
C PRO A 65 8.69 2.44 -1.06
N LEU A 66 7.79 2.95 -0.22
CA LEU A 66 6.58 3.62 -0.66
C LEU A 66 6.89 4.89 -1.47
N VAL A 67 7.77 5.76 -0.94
CA VAL A 67 8.17 6.99 -1.63
C VAL A 67 8.87 6.67 -2.95
N VAL A 68 9.80 5.71 -2.95
CA VAL A 68 10.50 5.28 -4.18
C VAL A 68 9.52 4.70 -5.20
N ALA A 69 8.55 3.89 -4.77
CA ALA A 69 7.54 3.32 -5.67
C ALA A 69 6.69 4.41 -6.33
N ILE A 70 6.28 5.45 -5.58
CA ILE A 70 5.56 6.60 -6.13
C ILE A 70 6.42 7.37 -7.14
N LEU A 71 7.69 7.61 -6.81
CA LEU A 71 8.63 8.31 -7.70
C LEU A 71 8.90 7.53 -8.99
N ILE A 72 9.16 6.23 -8.88
CA ILE A 72 9.35 5.36 -10.06
C ILE A 72 8.05 5.27 -10.87
N GLY A 73 6.89 5.15 -10.25
CA GLY A 73 5.61 5.13 -10.94
C GLY A 73 5.35 6.41 -11.74
N ARG A 74 5.76 7.57 -11.20
CA ARG A 74 5.56 8.87 -11.86
C ARG A 74 6.65 9.20 -12.88
N PHE A 75 7.91 8.91 -12.59
CA PHE A 75 9.05 9.35 -13.39
C PHE A 75 9.76 8.22 -14.14
N GLY A 76 9.41 6.95 -13.84
CA GLY A 76 10.08 5.78 -14.39
C GLY A 76 10.08 5.73 -15.93
N TYR A 77 9.03 6.26 -16.56
CA TYR A 77 8.96 6.36 -18.04
C TYR A 77 10.08 7.24 -18.62
N LYS A 78 10.51 8.29 -17.91
CA LYS A 78 11.61 9.16 -18.32
C LYS A 78 12.97 8.46 -18.23
N MET A 79 13.10 7.54 -17.29
CA MET A 79 14.33 6.75 -17.06
C MET A 79 14.34 5.43 -17.84
N LYS A 80 13.38 5.23 -18.76
CA LYS A 80 13.19 3.99 -19.52
C LYS A 80 13.00 2.74 -18.64
N LEU A 81 12.61 2.92 -17.38
CA LEU A 81 12.26 1.83 -16.49
C LEU A 81 10.87 1.32 -16.85
N VAL A 82 10.77 0.05 -17.18
CA VAL A 82 9.49 -0.61 -17.45
C VAL A 82 8.85 -0.96 -16.11
N THR A 83 7.87 -0.16 -15.69
CA THR A 83 7.13 -0.35 -14.43
C THR A 83 5.84 -1.15 -14.63
N TYR A 84 5.58 -1.59 -15.87
CA TYR A 84 4.36 -2.30 -16.19
C TYR A 84 4.40 -3.74 -15.68
N THR A 85 3.39 -4.09 -14.92
CA THR A 85 3.14 -5.45 -14.42
C THR A 85 1.68 -5.77 -14.69
N SER A 86 1.37 -7.00 -15.12
CA SER A 86 -0.03 -7.40 -15.28
C SER A 86 -0.79 -7.30 -13.96
N THR A 87 -2.05 -6.90 -14.01
CA THR A 87 -2.89 -6.74 -12.80
C THR A 87 -2.89 -8.00 -11.95
N SER A 88 -2.98 -9.18 -12.56
CA SER A 88 -2.95 -10.47 -11.85
C SER A 88 -1.63 -10.71 -11.11
N ALA A 89 -0.48 -10.42 -11.75
CA ALA A 89 0.82 -10.58 -11.10
C ALA A 89 1.00 -9.57 -9.95
N SER A 90 0.55 -8.33 -10.12
CA SER A 90 0.58 -7.31 -9.08
C SER A 90 -0.27 -7.71 -7.87
N LEU A 91 -1.47 -8.24 -8.09
CA LEU A 91 -2.35 -8.73 -7.03
C LEU A 91 -1.74 -9.93 -6.29
N MET A 92 -1.15 -10.88 -7.02
CA MET A 92 -0.48 -12.04 -6.43
C MET A 92 0.72 -11.62 -5.56
N LEU A 93 1.58 -10.73 -6.06
CA LEU A 93 2.72 -10.21 -5.30
C LEU A 93 2.29 -9.47 -4.04
N ARG A 94 1.21 -8.69 -4.14
CA ARG A 94 0.62 -8.01 -2.98
C ARG A 94 0.14 -9.02 -1.93
N GLU A 95 -0.57 -10.08 -2.34
CA GLU A 95 -1.07 -11.11 -1.42
C GLU A 95 0.07 -11.84 -0.71
N ILE A 96 1.10 -12.26 -1.46
CA ILE A 96 2.30 -12.87 -0.88
C ILE A 96 2.98 -11.91 0.11
N GLY A 97 3.15 -10.65 -0.27
CA GLY A 97 3.75 -9.63 0.59
C GLY A 97 2.97 -9.43 1.89
N ILE A 98 1.65 -9.39 1.83
CA ILE A 98 0.78 -9.28 3.01
C ILE A 98 0.92 -10.51 3.90
N CYS A 99 0.88 -11.72 3.34
CA CYS A 99 1.04 -12.97 4.10
C CYS A 99 2.39 -13.01 4.83
N LEU A 100 3.48 -12.69 4.15
CA LEU A 100 4.82 -12.66 4.74
C LEU A 100 4.95 -11.59 5.83
N PHE A 101 4.38 -10.40 5.61
CA PHE A 101 4.36 -9.33 6.59
C PHE A 101 3.59 -9.74 7.85
N LEU A 102 2.36 -10.26 7.70
CA LEU A 102 1.55 -10.69 8.82
C LEU A 102 2.18 -11.86 9.58
N ALA A 103 2.77 -12.82 8.87
CA ALA A 103 3.50 -13.92 9.49
C ALA A 103 4.70 -13.42 10.32
N SER A 104 5.49 -12.51 9.77
CA SER A 104 6.65 -11.90 10.45
C SER A 104 6.22 -11.15 11.72
N VAL A 105 5.18 -10.32 11.61
CA VAL A 105 4.62 -9.57 12.76
C VAL A 105 4.05 -10.54 13.81
N GLY A 106 3.31 -11.56 13.37
CA GLY A 106 2.73 -12.57 14.26
C GLY A 106 3.79 -13.35 15.03
N ILE A 107 4.86 -13.78 14.37
CA ILE A 107 5.99 -14.47 15.02
C ILE A 107 6.70 -13.53 16.00
N SER A 108 6.97 -12.30 15.59
CA SER A 108 7.67 -11.32 16.43
C SER A 108 6.87 -10.94 17.70
N ALA A 109 5.58 -10.70 17.55
CA ALA A 109 4.70 -10.29 18.65
C ALA A 109 4.22 -11.47 19.50
N GLY A 110 4.05 -12.65 18.89
CA GLY A 110 3.42 -13.80 19.54
C GLY A 110 4.17 -14.34 20.73
N GLY A 111 5.51 -14.25 20.74
CA GLY A 111 6.35 -14.77 21.80
C GLY A 111 6.11 -14.11 23.18
N THR A 112 5.80 -12.82 23.18
CA THR A 112 5.59 -12.03 24.40
C THR A 112 4.14 -11.61 24.62
N PHE A 113 3.26 -11.89 23.64
CA PHE A 113 1.88 -11.40 23.63
C PHE A 113 1.08 -11.85 24.86
N ALA A 114 1.09 -13.14 25.14
CA ALA A 114 0.32 -13.70 26.28
C ALA A 114 0.83 -13.14 27.60
N GLU A 115 2.14 -13.10 27.80
CA GLU A 115 2.74 -12.55 29.01
C GLU A 115 2.41 -11.06 29.16
N THR A 116 2.52 -10.27 28.11
CA THR A 116 2.23 -8.82 28.14
C THR A 116 0.75 -8.53 28.41
N VAL A 117 -0.17 -9.30 27.81
CA VAL A 117 -1.62 -9.07 27.96
C VAL A 117 -2.13 -9.51 29.33
N PHE A 118 -1.64 -10.65 29.85
CA PHE A 118 -2.15 -11.22 31.10
C PHE A 118 -1.34 -10.78 32.33
N SER A 119 -0.23 -10.07 32.18
CA SER A 119 0.54 -9.51 33.28
C SER A 119 0.34 -8.01 33.44
N GLY A 120 0.06 -7.54 34.64
CA GLY A 120 -0.06 -6.12 34.98
C GLY A 120 -1.22 -5.42 34.27
N ASP A 121 -0.90 -4.28 33.60
CA ASP A 121 -1.87 -3.39 32.95
C ASP A 121 -2.19 -3.76 31.48
N GLY A 122 -1.77 -4.94 31.01
CA GLY A 122 -1.90 -5.35 29.61
C GLY A 122 -3.35 -5.32 29.09
N LEU A 123 -4.32 -5.73 29.91
CA LEU A 123 -5.75 -5.65 29.55
C LEU A 123 -6.22 -4.20 29.40
N LEU A 124 -5.71 -3.28 30.21
CA LEU A 124 -5.97 -1.84 30.07
C LEU A 124 -5.42 -1.30 28.74
N TRP A 125 -4.25 -1.74 28.32
CA TRP A 125 -3.67 -1.35 27.03
C TRP A 125 -4.49 -1.87 25.86
N VAL A 126 -5.01 -3.09 25.94
CA VAL A 126 -5.95 -3.62 24.93
C VAL A 126 -7.22 -2.77 24.87
N LEU A 127 -7.79 -2.39 26.01
CA LEU A 127 -8.98 -1.53 26.07
C LEU A 127 -8.70 -0.14 25.44
N TRP A 128 -7.60 0.49 25.81
CA TRP A 128 -7.21 1.78 25.22
C TRP A 128 -6.96 1.68 23.73
N GLY A 129 -6.27 0.62 23.28
CA GLY A 129 -6.04 0.37 21.84
C GLY A 129 -7.35 0.20 21.07
N PHE A 130 -8.32 -0.52 21.65
CA PHE A 130 -9.65 -0.68 21.09
C PHE A 130 -10.39 0.66 20.97
N LEU A 131 -10.40 1.47 22.02
CA LEU A 131 -11.07 2.78 22.00
C LEU A 131 -10.43 3.74 21.00
N ILE A 132 -9.09 3.82 20.97
CA ILE A 132 -8.33 4.68 20.05
C ILE A 132 -8.59 4.27 18.59
N THR A 133 -8.83 3.00 18.32
CA THR A 133 -9.12 2.53 16.95
C THR A 133 -10.56 2.74 16.57
N ILE A 134 -11.52 2.37 17.43
CA ILE A 134 -12.95 2.35 17.07
C ILE A 134 -13.59 3.72 17.11
N ILE A 135 -13.26 4.55 18.10
CA ILE A 135 -13.91 5.86 18.25
C ILE A 135 -13.71 6.75 17.01
N PRO A 136 -12.48 6.97 16.51
CA PRO A 136 -12.28 7.78 15.31
C PRO A 136 -12.98 7.18 14.07
N LEU A 137 -12.98 5.85 13.93
CA LEU A 137 -13.64 5.18 12.81
C LEU A 137 -15.14 5.43 12.79
N LEU A 138 -15.80 5.31 13.94
CA LEU A 138 -17.22 5.55 14.06
C LEU A 138 -17.58 7.03 13.82
N ILE A 139 -16.81 7.95 14.38
CA ILE A 139 -17.02 9.39 14.20
C ILE A 139 -16.85 9.79 12.74
N ILE A 140 -15.68 9.47 12.15
CA ILE A 140 -15.36 9.86 10.79
C ILE A 140 -16.28 9.13 9.78
N GLY A 141 -16.53 7.85 10.00
CA GLY A 141 -17.46 7.06 9.17
C GLY A 141 -18.87 7.62 9.19
N SER A 142 -19.37 8.01 10.36
CA SER A 142 -20.70 8.62 10.52
C SER A 142 -20.79 9.99 9.84
N ILE A 143 -19.76 10.83 9.98
CA ILE A 143 -19.68 12.13 9.31
C ILE A 143 -19.60 11.94 7.80
N ALA A 144 -18.73 11.06 7.33
CA ALA A 144 -18.55 10.78 5.91
C ALA A 144 -19.83 10.25 5.26
N ARG A 145 -20.59 9.41 5.95
CA ARG A 145 -21.85 8.87 5.45
C ARG A 145 -23.00 9.85 5.60
N GLY A 146 -23.14 10.48 6.77
CA GLY A 146 -24.28 11.35 7.11
C GLY A 146 -24.17 12.73 6.45
N TYR A 147 -23.04 13.41 6.60
CA TYR A 147 -22.83 14.77 6.11
C TYR A 147 -22.37 14.81 4.65
N TYR A 148 -21.29 14.09 4.32
CA TYR A 148 -20.74 14.08 2.96
C TYR A 148 -21.48 13.13 2.00
N LYS A 149 -22.39 12.29 2.50
CA LYS A 149 -23.20 11.33 1.71
C LYS A 149 -22.36 10.42 0.81
N ILE A 150 -21.16 10.06 1.25
CA ILE A 150 -20.25 9.18 0.51
C ILE A 150 -20.93 7.82 0.34
N ASN A 151 -20.77 7.22 -0.86
CA ASN A 151 -21.29 5.88 -1.14
C ASN A 151 -20.70 4.87 -0.16
N TYR A 152 -21.51 3.91 0.29
CA TYR A 152 -21.13 2.90 1.27
C TYR A 152 -19.87 2.11 0.87
N PHE A 153 -19.79 1.65 -0.36
CA PHE A 153 -18.65 0.88 -0.85
C PHE A 153 -17.37 1.72 -0.97
N THR A 154 -17.51 2.97 -1.38
CA THR A 154 -16.39 3.93 -1.35
C THR A 154 -15.93 4.18 0.07
N LEU A 155 -16.86 4.36 1.01
CA LEU A 155 -16.54 4.61 2.42
C LEU A 155 -15.80 3.43 3.06
N ILE A 156 -16.22 2.19 2.80
CA ILE A 156 -15.50 1.00 3.29
C ILE A 156 -14.06 0.99 2.77
N GLY A 157 -13.85 1.30 1.49
CA GLY A 157 -12.52 1.40 0.90
C GLY A 157 -11.66 2.49 1.54
N LEU A 158 -12.24 3.67 1.82
CA LEU A 158 -11.57 4.77 2.53
C LEU A 158 -11.18 4.35 3.95
N ILE A 159 -12.08 3.71 4.69
CA ILE A 159 -11.84 3.22 6.05
C ILE A 159 -10.75 2.15 6.05
N ALA A 160 -10.84 1.14 5.18
CA ALA A 160 -9.82 0.11 5.05
C ALA A 160 -8.46 0.70 4.66
N GLY A 161 -8.42 1.69 3.76
CA GLY A 161 -7.21 2.40 3.35
C GLY A 161 -6.62 3.25 4.47
N SER A 162 -7.45 3.94 5.23
CA SER A 162 -7.01 4.76 6.37
C SER A 162 -6.47 3.92 7.53
N ASN A 163 -6.95 2.70 7.69
CA ASN A 163 -6.41 1.74 8.66
C ASN A 163 -5.27 0.89 8.14
N THR A 164 -4.92 1.04 6.86
CA THR A 164 -3.91 0.20 6.21
C THR A 164 -4.24 -1.29 6.31
N ASP A 165 -5.54 -1.63 6.16
CA ASP A 165 -6.11 -2.96 6.36
C ASP A 165 -6.47 -3.63 5.02
N PRO A 166 -5.55 -4.41 4.41
CA PRO A 166 -5.82 -5.15 3.19
C PRO A 166 -6.87 -6.26 3.33
N PRO A 167 -6.96 -6.99 4.46
CA PRO A 167 -8.04 -7.95 4.69
C PRO A 167 -9.42 -7.32 4.61
N ALA A 168 -9.63 -6.14 5.21
CA ALA A 168 -10.90 -5.41 5.11
C ALA A 168 -11.22 -5.02 3.67
N LEU A 169 -10.21 -4.61 2.89
CA LEU A 169 -10.40 -4.36 1.46
C LEU A 169 -10.79 -5.63 0.69
N ALA A 170 -10.14 -6.75 0.98
CA ALA A 170 -10.47 -8.03 0.34
C ALA A 170 -11.92 -8.45 0.61
N TYR A 171 -12.39 -8.25 1.84
CA TYR A 171 -13.79 -8.45 2.20
C TYR A 171 -14.74 -7.51 1.44
N ALA A 172 -14.41 -6.22 1.40
CA ALA A 172 -15.20 -5.21 0.69
C ALA A 172 -15.34 -5.55 -0.80
N ASN A 173 -14.26 -5.94 -1.46
CA ASN A 173 -14.28 -6.32 -2.88
C ASN A 173 -15.11 -7.58 -3.15
N LYS A 174 -15.22 -8.50 -2.19
CA LYS A 174 -16.10 -9.68 -2.30
C LYS A 174 -17.58 -9.34 -2.14
N THR A 175 -17.88 -8.25 -1.46
CA THR A 175 -19.27 -7.84 -1.13
C THR A 175 -19.89 -6.99 -2.24
N THR A 176 -19.10 -6.43 -3.13
CA THR A 176 -19.56 -5.58 -4.24
C THR A 176 -19.03 -6.07 -5.59
N SER A 177 -19.78 -5.80 -6.64
CA SER A 177 -19.35 -6.02 -8.04
C SER A 177 -18.61 -4.82 -8.64
N THR A 178 -18.37 -3.75 -7.86
CA THR A 178 -17.72 -2.53 -8.34
C THR A 178 -16.31 -2.39 -7.77
N ASP A 179 -15.43 -1.69 -8.50
CA ASP A 179 -14.05 -1.40 -8.07
C ASP A 179 -13.98 -0.22 -7.07
N ALA A 180 -15.12 0.32 -6.64
CA ALA A 180 -15.18 1.49 -5.76
C ALA A 180 -14.36 1.34 -4.46
N PRO A 181 -14.40 0.20 -3.74
CA PRO A 181 -13.56 0.04 -2.55
C PRO A 181 -12.07 0.05 -2.86
N ALA A 182 -11.65 -0.62 -3.95
CA ALA A 182 -10.25 -0.70 -4.34
C ALA A 182 -9.68 0.66 -4.76
N VAL A 183 -10.44 1.43 -5.52
CA VAL A 183 -10.08 2.80 -5.92
C VAL A 183 -9.97 3.72 -4.71
N ALA A 184 -10.96 3.70 -3.82
CA ALA A 184 -10.95 4.51 -2.61
C ALA A 184 -9.77 4.15 -1.68
N TYR A 185 -9.52 2.86 -1.48
CA TYR A 185 -8.39 2.35 -0.71
C TYR A 185 -7.06 2.86 -1.27
N SER A 186 -6.81 2.68 -2.56
CA SER A 186 -5.56 3.06 -3.21
C SER A 186 -5.29 4.57 -3.18
N THR A 187 -6.33 5.37 -3.10
CA THR A 187 -6.21 6.83 -2.99
C THR A 187 -5.72 7.26 -1.61
N VAL A 188 -6.21 6.63 -0.54
CA VAL A 188 -5.94 7.05 0.84
C VAL A 188 -4.73 6.33 1.45
N TYR A 189 -4.51 5.07 1.09
CA TYR A 189 -3.48 4.22 1.67
C TYR A 189 -2.06 4.84 1.66
N PRO A 190 -1.53 5.38 0.55
CA PRO A 190 -0.18 5.94 0.53
C PRO A 190 -0.04 7.14 1.46
N LEU A 191 -1.03 8.02 1.49
CA LEU A 191 -1.05 9.19 2.36
C LEU A 191 -1.10 8.79 3.83
N THR A 192 -1.93 7.81 4.16
CA THR A 192 -2.07 7.33 5.54
C THR A 192 -0.80 6.66 6.04
N MET A 193 -0.14 5.83 5.23
CA MET A 193 1.14 5.23 5.59
C MET A 193 2.20 6.29 5.87
N PHE A 194 2.31 7.29 5.02
CA PHE A 194 3.25 8.39 5.20
C PHE A 194 2.95 9.18 6.50
N LEU A 195 1.69 9.56 6.71
CA LEU A 195 1.27 10.29 7.90
C LEU A 195 1.48 9.50 9.19
N ARG A 196 1.22 8.19 9.19
CA ARG A 196 1.47 7.34 10.36
C ARG A 196 2.93 7.29 10.76
N VAL A 197 3.83 7.14 9.79
CA VAL A 197 5.27 7.16 10.06
C VAL A 197 5.69 8.49 10.65
N LEU A 198 5.26 9.61 10.06
CA LEU A 198 5.57 10.95 10.57
C LEU A 198 4.99 11.19 11.96
N THR A 199 3.72 10.83 12.17
CA THR A 199 3.05 11.04 13.47
C THR A 199 3.72 10.22 14.57
N ALA A 200 4.07 8.96 14.31
CA ALA A 200 4.77 8.14 15.29
C ALA A 200 6.12 8.75 15.68
N GLN A 201 6.89 9.25 14.71
CA GLN A 201 8.17 9.90 14.97
C GLN A 201 8.01 11.22 15.72
N LEU A 202 7.00 12.03 15.37
CA LEU A 202 6.69 13.27 16.08
C LEU A 202 6.29 13.01 17.54
N LEU A 203 5.49 11.97 17.80
CA LEU A 203 5.11 11.61 19.16
C LEU A 203 6.32 11.19 20.00
N ILE A 204 7.21 10.35 19.46
CA ILE A 204 8.45 9.97 20.14
C ILE A 204 9.29 11.22 20.45
N LEU A 205 9.39 12.16 19.52
CA LEU A 205 10.19 13.36 19.68
C LEU A 205 9.62 14.32 20.74
N LEU A 206 8.28 14.40 20.85
CA LEU A 206 7.62 15.32 21.78
C LEU A 206 7.52 14.76 23.21
N PHE A 207 7.49 13.44 23.36
CA PHE A 207 7.18 12.78 24.65
C PHE A 207 8.31 11.89 25.18
N CYS A 208 9.33 11.60 24.39
CA CYS A 208 10.53 10.85 24.77
C CYS A 208 11.79 11.68 24.58
#